data_57081f592cca62ce5dd75528ffa742f4
#
_entry.id   57081f592cca62ce5dd75528ffa742f4
#
_cell.length_a   1.000
_cell.length_b   1.000
_cell.length_c   1.000
_cell.angle_alpha   90.00
_cell.angle_beta   90.00
_cell.angle_gamma   90.00
#
_symmetry.space_group_name_H-M   'P 1'
#
loop_
_entity.id
_entity.type
_entity.pdbx_description
1 polymer ?
#
loop_
_entity_poly.entity_id
_entity_poly.type
_entity_poly.pdbx_seq_one_letter_code
_entity_poly.pdbx_strand_id
1 'polypeptide(L)'
;QRDRDRILHSAAFRRLKHKTQVFLNEQGDYYRTRLTHTLEVAQISRSIAFALNVNEDLTEAIALSHDLGHPPFGHAGEEILNSKMNNYGGFDHNEQALRIISELEKRYYDFDGLNLSWETIEGIIKHNGKVLYPREYISNLNSKINYELNKNTSLEGQIAAVADDIAYLTHDFDDGLNSGILKFKQIEELPLIKNVLKEINMKSKDISEQILVHEMVRKLISILVQDIIKTSKHNITKLNIKKVENVRLNTDRVVLFSN
;
A
#
# COMPACT_ATOMS: atom_id res chain seq x y z
N GLN A 1 -13.82 -11.33 -3.47
CA GLN A 1 -14.64 -10.42 -4.31
C GLN A 1 -15.60 -9.58 -3.47
N ARG A 2 -16.42 -10.18 -2.59
CA ARG A 2 -17.42 -9.45 -1.78
C ARG A 2 -16.80 -8.33 -0.90
N ASP A 3 -15.65 -8.57 -0.29
CA ASP A 3 -14.97 -7.57 0.53
C ASP A 3 -14.53 -6.37 -0.31
N ARG A 4 -13.89 -6.63 -1.46
CA ARG A 4 -13.51 -5.60 -2.42
C ARG A 4 -14.71 -4.72 -2.81
N ASP A 5 -15.83 -5.33 -3.16
CA ASP A 5 -17.03 -4.61 -3.57
C ASP A 5 -17.58 -3.74 -2.42
N ARG A 6 -17.55 -4.23 -1.18
CA ARG A 6 -17.98 -3.46 0.00
C ARG A 6 -17.07 -2.27 0.27
N ILE A 7 -15.75 -2.43 0.09
CA ILE A 7 -14.77 -1.34 0.24
C ILE A 7 -14.98 -0.27 -0.83
N LEU A 8 -15.05 -0.64 -2.11
CA LEU A 8 -15.27 0.28 -3.23
C LEU A 8 -16.54 1.12 -3.08
N HIS A 9 -17.60 0.52 -2.55
CA HIS A 9 -18.87 1.21 -2.35
C HIS A 9 -18.95 1.99 -1.02
N SER A 10 -17.92 1.95 -0.15
CA SER A 10 -17.92 2.67 1.12
C SER A 10 -17.85 4.20 0.94
N ALA A 11 -18.30 4.94 1.95
CA ALA A 11 -18.16 6.39 1.97
C ALA A 11 -16.71 6.81 2.17
N ALA A 12 -15.97 6.05 2.99
CA ALA A 12 -14.56 6.29 3.25
C ALA A 12 -13.71 6.20 1.97
N PHE A 13 -13.95 5.19 1.11
CA PHE A 13 -13.26 5.04 -0.16
C PHE A 13 -13.49 6.25 -1.08
N ARG A 14 -14.75 6.71 -1.20
CA ARG A 14 -15.04 7.92 -2.00
C ARG A 14 -14.38 9.19 -1.47
N ARG A 15 -14.16 9.30 -0.15
CA ARG A 15 -13.50 10.44 0.47
C ARG A 15 -12.00 10.52 0.14
N LEU A 16 -11.36 9.43 -0.27
CA LEU A 16 -9.96 9.42 -0.67
C LEU A 16 -9.67 10.39 -1.83
N LYS A 17 -10.66 10.68 -2.69
CA LYS A 17 -10.52 11.68 -3.76
C LYS A 17 -10.23 13.11 -3.27
N HIS A 18 -10.59 13.42 -2.02
CA HIS A 18 -10.39 14.73 -1.40
C HIS A 18 -9.20 14.78 -0.43
N LYS A 19 -8.44 13.69 -0.33
CA LYS A 19 -7.24 13.61 0.50
C LYS A 19 -6.03 13.65 -0.43
N THR A 20 -5.08 14.52 -0.14
CA THR A 20 -3.82 14.63 -0.90
C THR A 20 -2.93 13.44 -0.61
N GLN A 21 -2.16 12.99 -1.60
CA GLN A 21 -1.07 12.05 -1.39
C GLN A 21 0.13 12.79 -0.79
N VAL A 22 0.74 13.68 -1.54
CA VAL A 22 1.84 14.54 -1.09
C VAL A 22 1.53 16.02 -1.41
N PHE A 23 1.13 16.34 -2.63
CA PHE A 23 0.88 17.69 -3.11
C PHE A 23 -0.61 18.04 -3.06
N LEU A 24 -0.92 19.34 -2.83
CA LEU A 24 -2.30 19.82 -2.85
C LEU A 24 -2.83 19.85 -4.28
N ASN A 25 -3.99 19.23 -4.52
CA ASN A 25 -4.62 19.18 -5.85
C ASN A 25 -5.00 20.56 -6.41
N GLU A 26 -5.12 21.59 -5.55
CA GLU A 26 -5.35 22.98 -5.94
C GLU A 26 -4.15 23.60 -6.68
N GLN A 27 -2.96 23.00 -6.56
CA GLN A 27 -1.74 23.43 -7.24
C GLN A 27 -1.58 22.83 -8.64
N GLY A 28 -2.43 21.85 -8.99
CA GLY A 28 -2.45 21.19 -10.30
C GLY A 28 -3.37 19.97 -10.27
N ASP A 29 -4.29 19.88 -11.23
CA ASP A 29 -5.31 18.83 -11.31
C ASP A 29 -4.73 17.43 -11.64
N TYR A 30 -3.47 17.34 -12.01
CA TYR A 30 -2.77 16.09 -12.31
C TYR A 30 -2.05 15.48 -11.10
N TYR A 31 -1.92 16.21 -9.97
CA TYR A 31 -1.33 15.62 -8.76
C TYR A 31 -2.21 14.52 -8.18
N ARG A 32 -1.54 13.47 -7.68
CA ARG A 32 -2.24 12.30 -7.14
C ARG A 32 -3.02 12.62 -5.90
N THR A 33 -4.26 12.13 -5.87
CA THR A 33 -5.06 11.99 -4.65
C THR A 33 -4.77 10.62 -4.01
N ARG A 34 -5.15 10.43 -2.76
CA ARG A 34 -5.09 9.10 -2.14
C ARG A 34 -5.96 8.08 -2.87
N LEU A 35 -7.02 8.51 -3.55
CA LEU A 35 -7.84 7.61 -4.36
C LEU A 35 -7.06 7.05 -5.55
N THR A 36 -6.37 7.90 -6.30
CA THR A 36 -5.60 7.45 -7.47
C THR A 36 -4.41 6.60 -7.05
N HIS A 37 -3.70 6.98 -5.98
CA HIS A 37 -2.65 6.17 -5.36
C HIS A 37 -3.17 4.78 -4.99
N THR A 38 -4.26 4.69 -4.22
CA THR A 38 -4.84 3.42 -3.76
C THR A 38 -5.24 2.51 -4.94
N LEU A 39 -5.74 3.08 -6.04
CA LEU A 39 -6.06 2.32 -7.26
C LEU A 39 -4.81 1.77 -7.95
N GLU A 40 -3.73 2.55 -8.00
CA GLU A 40 -2.45 2.13 -8.57
C GLU A 40 -1.79 1.05 -7.69
N VAL A 41 -1.84 1.19 -6.35
CA VAL A 41 -1.42 0.13 -5.39
C VAL A 41 -2.20 -1.17 -5.65
N ALA A 42 -3.51 -1.09 -5.78
CA ALA A 42 -4.36 -2.25 -6.04
C ALA A 42 -4.00 -2.93 -7.38
N GLN A 43 -3.72 -2.15 -8.43
CA GLN A 43 -3.31 -2.67 -9.73
C GLN A 43 -1.95 -3.41 -9.65
N ILE A 44 -0.95 -2.81 -8.98
CA ILE A 44 0.37 -3.43 -8.76
C ILE A 44 0.21 -4.72 -7.94
N SER A 45 -0.54 -4.66 -6.85
CA SER A 45 -0.84 -5.80 -5.97
C SER A 45 -1.42 -6.97 -6.74
N ARG A 46 -2.44 -6.73 -7.57
CA ARG A 46 -3.06 -7.77 -8.40
C ARG A 46 -2.05 -8.40 -9.37
N SER A 47 -1.19 -7.59 -10.00
CA SER A 47 -0.18 -8.08 -10.94
C SER A 47 0.81 -9.02 -10.25
N ILE A 48 1.24 -8.69 -9.03
CA ILE A 48 2.13 -9.54 -8.23
C ILE A 48 1.39 -10.80 -7.76
N ALA A 49 0.15 -10.66 -7.26
CA ALA A 49 -0.68 -11.79 -6.81
C ALA A 49 -0.92 -12.82 -7.91
N PHE A 50 -1.28 -12.35 -9.12
CA PHE A 50 -1.40 -13.20 -10.31
C PHE A 50 -0.10 -13.96 -10.61
N ALA A 51 1.03 -13.26 -10.62
CA ALA A 51 2.33 -13.87 -10.92
C ALA A 51 2.79 -14.89 -9.86
N LEU A 52 2.38 -14.72 -8.60
CA LEU A 52 2.66 -15.63 -7.49
C LEU A 52 1.58 -16.71 -7.29
N ASN A 53 0.51 -16.68 -8.09
CA ASN A 53 -0.62 -17.61 -8.03
C ASN A 53 -1.28 -17.65 -6.62
N VAL A 54 -1.53 -16.46 -6.05
CA VAL A 54 -2.25 -16.26 -4.79
C VAL A 54 -3.60 -15.56 -5.05
N ASN A 55 -4.40 -15.32 -4.02
CA ASN A 55 -5.75 -14.79 -4.16
C ASN A 55 -5.76 -13.30 -4.53
N GLU A 56 -5.99 -13.00 -5.82
CA GLU A 56 -6.03 -11.62 -6.34
C GLU A 56 -7.12 -10.77 -5.69
N ASP A 57 -8.33 -11.32 -5.47
CA ASP A 57 -9.45 -10.58 -4.88
C ASP A 57 -9.18 -10.20 -3.42
N LEU A 58 -8.50 -11.06 -2.65
CA LEU A 58 -8.08 -10.76 -1.28
C LEU A 58 -6.99 -9.69 -1.26
N THR A 59 -5.99 -9.85 -2.13
CA THR A 59 -4.89 -8.88 -2.25
C THR A 59 -5.42 -7.50 -2.61
N GLU A 60 -6.32 -7.41 -3.60
CA GLU A 60 -6.97 -6.16 -4.01
C GLU A 60 -7.79 -5.54 -2.88
N ALA A 61 -8.56 -6.34 -2.14
CA ALA A 61 -9.37 -5.84 -1.02
C ALA A 61 -8.49 -5.22 0.08
N ILE A 62 -7.36 -5.85 0.43
CA ILE A 62 -6.41 -5.32 1.41
C ILE A 62 -5.79 -4.02 0.87
N ALA A 63 -5.32 -4.01 -0.39
CA ALA A 63 -4.72 -2.85 -1.01
C ALA A 63 -5.68 -1.65 -1.09
N LEU A 64 -6.96 -1.87 -1.45
CA LEU A 64 -7.97 -0.80 -1.52
C LEU A 64 -8.33 -0.20 -0.15
N SER A 65 -8.03 -0.89 0.94
CA SER A 65 -8.42 -0.45 2.29
C SER A 65 -7.30 0.15 3.12
N HIS A 66 -6.04 0.03 2.71
CA HIS A 66 -4.90 0.47 3.54
C HIS A 66 -4.97 1.96 3.91
N ASP A 67 -5.41 2.81 3.01
CA ASP A 67 -5.41 4.28 3.14
C ASP A 67 -6.72 4.89 3.67
N LEU A 68 -7.76 4.07 3.96
CA LEU A 68 -9.09 4.58 4.33
C LEU A 68 -9.06 5.50 5.58
N GLY A 69 -8.15 5.22 6.51
CA GLY A 69 -8.02 5.93 7.78
C GLY A 69 -7.17 7.19 7.74
N HIS A 70 -6.47 7.48 6.66
CA HIS A 70 -5.60 8.66 6.59
C HIS A 70 -6.35 9.97 6.82
N PRO A 71 -5.78 10.90 7.62
CA PRO A 71 -6.34 12.23 7.81
C PRO A 71 -6.02 13.13 6.59
N PRO A 72 -6.61 14.33 6.50
CA PRO A 72 -6.14 15.36 5.59
C PRO A 72 -4.66 15.70 5.84
N PHE A 73 -3.93 16.08 4.79
CA PHE A 73 -2.51 16.47 4.82
C PHE A 73 -1.54 15.32 5.17
N GLY A 74 -1.94 14.06 4.92
CA GLY A 74 -1.09 12.89 5.05
C GLY A 74 -0.43 12.72 6.42
N HIS A 75 0.84 12.36 6.46
CA HIS A 75 1.58 12.14 7.71
C HIS A 75 1.75 13.39 8.55
N ALA A 76 1.88 14.59 7.95
CA ALA A 76 1.94 15.85 8.69
C ALA A 76 0.64 16.10 9.49
N GLY A 77 -0.51 15.84 8.86
CA GLY A 77 -1.81 15.90 9.53
C GLY A 77 -1.97 14.85 10.62
N GLU A 78 -1.46 13.64 10.38
CA GLU A 78 -1.46 12.55 11.35
C GLU A 78 -0.65 12.88 12.61
N GLU A 79 0.56 13.41 12.44
CA GLU A 79 1.44 13.80 13.55
C GLU A 79 0.75 14.85 14.45
N ILE A 80 0.14 15.87 13.84
CA ILE A 80 -0.59 16.90 14.57
C ILE A 80 -1.80 16.31 15.30
N LEU A 81 -2.60 15.46 14.63
CA LEU A 81 -3.74 14.80 15.26
C LEU A 81 -3.30 13.89 16.40
N ASN A 82 -2.26 13.08 16.21
CA ASN A 82 -1.73 12.22 17.26
C ASN A 82 -1.31 13.03 18.49
N SER A 83 -0.59 14.15 18.29
CA SER A 83 -0.18 15.05 19.36
C SER A 83 -1.38 15.66 20.11
N LYS A 84 -2.40 16.16 19.37
CA LYS A 84 -3.60 16.77 19.96
C LYS A 84 -4.49 15.75 20.68
N MET A 85 -4.51 14.52 20.23
CA MET A 85 -5.30 13.43 20.81
C MET A 85 -4.54 12.62 21.87
N ASN A 86 -3.34 13.03 22.29
CA ASN A 86 -2.50 12.27 23.21
C ASN A 86 -3.24 11.84 24.49
N ASN A 87 -4.07 12.71 25.07
CA ASN A 87 -4.87 12.41 26.25
C ASN A 87 -6.06 11.44 25.99
N TYR A 88 -6.31 11.09 24.73
CA TYR A 88 -7.40 10.23 24.27
C TYR A 88 -6.90 8.98 23.54
N GLY A 89 -5.65 8.57 23.79
CA GLY A 89 -5.02 7.42 23.15
C GLY A 89 -4.28 7.74 21.85
N GLY A 90 -4.21 9.02 21.43
CA GLY A 90 -3.54 9.45 20.21
C GLY A 90 -4.34 9.17 18.94
N PHE A 91 -3.68 9.27 17.78
CA PHE A 91 -4.24 8.97 16.48
C PHE A 91 -3.25 8.12 15.67
N ASP A 92 -3.76 7.16 14.91
CA ASP A 92 -3.01 6.32 13.98
C ASP A 92 -3.93 5.97 12.80
N HIS A 93 -3.46 6.18 11.57
CA HIS A 93 -4.30 6.01 10.39
C HIS A 93 -4.68 4.54 10.12
N ASN A 94 -3.84 3.56 10.48
CA ASN A 94 -4.16 2.14 10.35
C ASN A 94 -5.26 1.74 11.33
N GLU A 95 -5.14 2.19 12.60
CA GLU A 95 -6.20 1.98 13.60
C GLU A 95 -7.50 2.65 13.17
N GLN A 96 -7.43 3.86 12.60
CA GLN A 96 -8.61 4.55 12.09
C GLN A 96 -9.23 3.84 10.88
N ALA A 97 -8.42 3.26 9.98
CA ALA A 97 -8.94 2.42 8.90
C ALA A 97 -9.73 1.23 9.45
N LEU A 98 -9.20 0.56 10.47
CA LEU A 98 -9.90 -0.53 11.17
C LEU A 98 -11.21 -0.07 11.80
N ARG A 99 -11.25 1.08 12.47
CA ARG A 99 -12.50 1.65 13.03
C ARG A 99 -13.52 1.91 11.93
N ILE A 100 -13.09 2.46 10.80
CA ILE A 100 -13.98 2.73 9.66
C ILE A 100 -14.61 1.44 9.14
N ILE A 101 -13.81 0.42 8.85
CA ILE A 101 -14.31 -0.83 8.25
C ILE A 101 -15.07 -1.71 9.22
N SER A 102 -14.80 -1.60 10.53
CA SER A 102 -15.44 -2.44 11.55
C SER A 102 -16.68 -1.81 12.19
N GLU A 103 -16.76 -0.47 12.27
CA GLU A 103 -17.76 0.20 13.10
C GLU A 103 -18.38 1.46 12.46
N LEU A 104 -17.59 2.32 11.80
CA LEU A 104 -18.03 3.66 11.44
C LEU A 104 -18.82 3.74 10.12
N GLU A 105 -18.59 2.83 9.19
CA GLU A 105 -19.40 2.74 7.97
C GLU A 105 -20.79 2.19 8.33
N LYS A 106 -21.82 3.01 8.15
CA LYS A 106 -23.23 2.68 8.46
C LYS A 106 -24.01 2.50 7.15
N ARG A 107 -23.79 1.37 6.47
CA ARG A 107 -24.39 1.08 5.17
C ARG A 107 -25.36 -0.08 5.16
N TYR A 108 -25.30 -0.92 6.16
CA TYR A 108 -26.07 -2.17 6.23
C TYR A 108 -27.02 -2.13 7.42
N TYR A 109 -28.20 -2.71 7.26
CA TYR A 109 -29.21 -2.74 8.31
C TYR A 109 -28.81 -3.68 9.46
N ASP A 110 -28.21 -4.82 9.12
CA ASP A 110 -27.99 -5.93 10.05
C ASP A 110 -26.69 -5.81 10.87
N PHE A 111 -25.75 -4.93 10.46
CA PHE A 111 -24.46 -4.82 11.11
C PHE A 111 -23.78 -3.46 10.89
N ASP A 112 -22.94 -3.10 11.81
CA ASP A 112 -22.03 -1.95 11.71
C ASP A 112 -20.79 -2.30 10.87
N GLY A 113 -20.15 -1.30 10.29
CA GLY A 113 -18.97 -1.48 9.45
C GLY A 113 -19.28 -2.12 8.12
N LEU A 114 -18.28 -2.74 7.53
CA LEU A 114 -18.33 -3.40 6.22
C LEU A 114 -18.45 -4.92 6.31
N ASN A 115 -18.35 -5.52 7.51
CA ASN A 115 -18.38 -6.98 7.73
C ASN A 115 -17.46 -7.72 6.75
N LEU A 116 -16.17 -7.34 6.75
CA LEU A 116 -15.14 -7.94 5.93
C LEU A 116 -14.68 -9.28 6.52
N SER A 117 -14.06 -10.11 5.69
CA SER A 117 -13.49 -11.39 6.12
C SER A 117 -12.35 -11.21 7.10
N TRP A 118 -12.08 -12.26 7.88
CA TRP A 118 -10.98 -12.30 8.82
C TRP A 118 -9.63 -12.01 8.15
N GLU A 119 -9.41 -12.57 6.97
CA GLU A 119 -8.18 -12.44 6.19
C GLU A 119 -7.96 -11.00 5.69
N THR A 120 -9.04 -10.32 5.30
CA THR A 120 -8.96 -8.91 4.88
C THR A 120 -8.60 -8.02 6.08
N ILE A 121 -9.27 -8.20 7.21
CA ILE A 121 -9.01 -7.43 8.43
C ILE A 121 -7.59 -7.72 8.95
N GLU A 122 -7.18 -8.99 8.98
CA GLU A 122 -5.82 -9.40 9.37
C GLU A 122 -4.75 -8.74 8.50
N GLY A 123 -4.96 -8.71 7.19
CA GLY A 123 -4.06 -8.06 6.24
C GLY A 123 -3.92 -6.56 6.50
N ILE A 124 -5.03 -5.88 6.83
CA ILE A 124 -5.02 -4.44 7.16
C ILE A 124 -4.32 -4.19 8.49
N ILE A 125 -4.64 -4.96 9.55
CA ILE A 125 -3.98 -4.85 10.87
C ILE A 125 -2.46 -4.96 10.74
N LYS A 126 -2.00 -5.88 9.88
CA LYS A 126 -0.58 -6.22 9.73
C LYS A 126 0.05 -5.63 8.47
N HIS A 127 -0.50 -4.55 7.93
CA HIS A 127 0.05 -3.88 6.76
C HIS A 127 1.54 -3.53 6.96
N ASN A 128 1.88 -3.02 8.13
CA ASN A 128 3.27 -2.70 8.51
C ASN A 128 4.03 -3.88 9.15
N GLY A 129 3.45 -5.10 9.15
CA GLY A 129 4.05 -6.31 9.69
C GLY A 129 3.40 -6.79 10.98
N LYS A 130 4.14 -7.61 11.75
CA LYS A 130 3.69 -8.16 13.04
C LYS A 130 3.40 -7.04 14.04
N VAL A 131 2.30 -7.16 14.78
CA VAL A 131 1.90 -6.17 15.79
C VAL A 131 2.25 -6.74 17.17
N LEU A 132 3.44 -6.38 17.67
CA LEU A 132 3.92 -6.88 18.97
C LEU A 132 3.38 -6.07 20.14
N TYR A 133 3.10 -4.80 19.92
CA TYR A 133 2.59 -3.84 20.91
C TYR A 133 1.33 -3.17 20.38
N PRO A 134 0.19 -3.88 20.40
CA PRO A 134 -1.05 -3.33 19.84
C PRO A 134 -1.57 -2.16 20.68
N ARG A 135 -2.08 -1.14 20.00
CA ARG A 135 -2.82 -0.06 20.64
C ARG A 135 -4.15 -0.60 21.20
N GLU A 136 -4.78 0.17 22.07
CA GLU A 136 -5.98 -0.26 22.81
C GLU A 136 -7.10 -0.78 21.90
N TYR A 137 -7.41 -0.05 20.82
CA TYR A 137 -8.47 -0.47 19.89
C TYR A 137 -8.16 -1.80 19.21
N ILE A 138 -6.93 -1.99 18.74
CA ILE A 138 -6.48 -3.25 18.12
C ILE A 138 -6.51 -4.38 19.14
N SER A 139 -6.09 -4.13 20.39
CA SER A 139 -6.17 -5.10 21.48
C SER A 139 -7.61 -5.53 21.76
N ASN A 140 -8.54 -4.57 21.83
CA ASN A 140 -9.95 -4.82 22.03
C ASN A 140 -10.59 -5.58 20.85
N LEU A 141 -10.20 -5.26 19.61
CA LEU A 141 -10.65 -5.98 18.42
C LEU A 141 -10.13 -7.43 18.45
N ASN A 142 -8.85 -7.61 18.77
CA ASN A 142 -8.21 -8.92 18.83
C ASN A 142 -8.73 -9.80 19.98
N SER A 143 -9.23 -9.21 21.08
CA SER A 143 -9.87 -9.96 22.17
C SER A 143 -11.19 -10.60 21.76
N LYS A 144 -11.91 -10.00 20.83
CA LYS A 144 -13.16 -10.52 20.27
C LYS A 144 -12.91 -11.61 19.22
N ILE A 145 -11.91 -11.39 18.36
CA ILE A 145 -11.51 -12.30 17.28
C ILE A 145 -10.00 -12.28 17.22
N ASN A 146 -9.37 -13.43 17.44
CA ASN A 146 -7.91 -13.53 17.44
C ASN A 146 -7.35 -13.40 16.01
N TYR A 147 -6.65 -12.29 15.72
CA TYR A 147 -5.97 -12.02 14.46
C TYR A 147 -4.51 -12.46 14.45
N GLU A 148 -4.06 -13.25 15.43
CA GLU A 148 -2.69 -13.76 15.49
C GLU A 148 -1.62 -12.67 15.34
N LEU A 149 -1.75 -11.56 16.07
CA LEU A 149 -1.01 -10.31 15.90
C LEU A 149 0.51 -10.46 15.85
N ASN A 150 1.07 -11.45 16.55
CA ASN A 150 2.49 -11.76 16.64
C ASN A 150 3.04 -12.61 15.47
N LYS A 151 2.17 -13.04 14.54
CA LYS A 151 2.56 -13.80 13.34
C LYS A 151 2.57 -12.93 12.10
N ASN A 152 3.29 -13.36 11.06
CA ASN A 152 3.22 -12.69 9.76
C ASN A 152 1.81 -12.76 9.17
N THR A 153 1.45 -11.77 8.36
CA THR A 153 0.24 -11.83 7.52
C THR A 153 0.43 -12.82 6.36
N SER A 154 -0.66 -13.15 5.68
CA SER A 154 -0.65 -13.98 4.47
C SER A 154 0.24 -13.37 3.37
N LEU A 155 0.51 -14.13 2.29
CA LEU A 155 1.23 -13.58 1.12
C LEU A 155 0.49 -12.39 0.53
N GLU A 156 -0.85 -12.44 0.49
CA GLU A 156 -1.70 -11.37 -0.03
C GLU A 156 -1.52 -10.07 0.75
N GLY A 157 -1.48 -10.14 2.09
CA GLY A 157 -1.22 -8.97 2.93
C GLY A 157 0.19 -8.41 2.75
N GLN A 158 1.20 -9.29 2.62
CA GLN A 158 2.58 -8.87 2.34
C GLN A 158 2.71 -8.24 0.95
N ILE A 159 2.00 -8.75 -0.06
CA ILE A 159 1.97 -8.18 -1.42
C ILE A 159 1.36 -6.79 -1.40
N ALA A 160 0.23 -6.59 -0.70
CA ALA A 160 -0.41 -5.29 -0.60
C ALA A 160 0.53 -4.24 0.01
N ALA A 161 1.26 -4.60 1.07
CA ALA A 161 2.23 -3.70 1.71
C ALA A 161 3.40 -3.33 0.78
N VAL A 162 4.00 -4.32 0.11
CA VAL A 162 5.12 -4.07 -0.81
C VAL A 162 4.68 -3.30 -2.07
N ALA A 163 3.45 -3.51 -2.53
CA ALA A 163 2.90 -2.76 -3.67
C ALA A 163 2.68 -1.28 -3.31
N ASP A 164 2.31 -0.99 -2.06
CA ASP A 164 2.25 0.37 -1.54
C ASP A 164 3.64 1.02 -1.53
N ASP A 165 4.68 0.32 -1.05
CA ASP A 165 6.07 0.80 -1.09
C ASP A 165 6.52 1.14 -2.52
N ILE A 166 6.19 0.29 -3.52
CA ILE A 166 6.51 0.52 -4.95
C ILE A 166 5.78 1.75 -5.46
N ALA A 167 4.47 1.84 -5.22
CA ALA A 167 3.64 2.94 -5.66
C ALA A 167 4.10 4.25 -5.02
N TYR A 168 4.28 4.28 -3.70
CA TYR A 168 4.76 5.44 -2.97
C TYR A 168 6.07 5.97 -3.53
N LEU A 169 7.10 5.11 -3.66
CA LEU A 169 8.40 5.50 -4.19
C LEU A 169 8.29 6.12 -5.60
N THR A 170 7.56 5.47 -6.49
CA THR A 170 7.48 5.88 -7.90
C THR A 170 6.60 7.10 -8.10
N HIS A 171 5.58 7.26 -7.28
CA HIS A 171 4.70 8.44 -7.29
C HIS A 171 5.42 9.69 -6.75
N ASP A 172 6.20 9.54 -5.69
CA ASP A 172 6.97 10.63 -5.12
C ASP A 172 8.05 11.13 -6.09
N PHE A 173 8.67 10.22 -6.87
CA PHE A 173 9.56 10.63 -7.96
C PHE A 173 8.83 11.42 -9.04
N ASP A 174 7.70 10.92 -9.51
CA ASP A 174 6.92 11.56 -10.58
C ASP A 174 6.40 12.94 -10.14
N ASP A 175 5.70 13.00 -9.01
CA ASP A 175 5.13 14.24 -8.48
C ASP A 175 6.23 15.23 -8.04
N GLY A 176 7.34 14.74 -7.47
CA GLY A 176 8.48 15.56 -7.07
C GLY A 176 9.20 16.22 -8.25
N LEU A 177 9.35 15.51 -9.37
CA LEU A 177 9.91 16.05 -10.60
C LEU A 177 8.95 17.04 -11.27
N ASN A 178 7.66 16.70 -11.36
CA ASN A 178 6.64 17.55 -11.95
C ASN A 178 6.43 18.86 -11.18
N SER A 179 6.58 18.83 -9.85
CA SER A 179 6.51 20.04 -8.99
C SER A 179 7.77 20.90 -9.04
N GLY A 180 8.87 20.38 -9.59
CA GLY A 180 10.18 21.05 -9.59
C GLY A 180 10.92 21.03 -8.24
N ILE A 181 10.37 20.36 -7.20
CA ILE A 181 11.05 20.13 -5.92
C ILE A 181 12.26 19.22 -6.13
N LEU A 182 12.08 18.15 -6.90
CA LEU A 182 13.18 17.32 -7.39
C LEU A 182 13.63 17.80 -8.77
N LYS A 183 14.94 17.89 -8.96
CA LYS A 183 15.52 18.15 -10.28
C LYS A 183 16.07 16.84 -10.85
N PHE A 184 15.82 16.60 -12.13
CA PHE A 184 16.27 15.39 -12.82
C PHE A 184 17.78 15.10 -12.58
N LYS A 185 18.62 16.14 -12.63
CA LYS A 185 20.07 16.05 -12.35
C LYS A 185 20.42 15.49 -10.96
N GLN A 186 19.53 15.60 -10.00
CA GLN A 186 19.79 15.08 -8.63
C GLN A 186 19.61 13.57 -8.54
N ILE A 187 18.76 13.02 -9.41
CA ILE A 187 18.39 11.59 -9.38
C ILE A 187 19.07 10.75 -10.46
N GLU A 188 19.50 11.37 -11.58
CA GLU A 188 20.09 10.65 -12.73
C GLU A 188 21.37 9.84 -12.39
N GLU A 189 22.10 10.25 -11.35
CA GLU A 189 23.29 9.55 -10.88
C GLU A 189 23.01 8.39 -9.90
N LEU A 190 21.77 8.24 -9.40
CA LEU A 190 21.40 7.10 -8.57
C LEU A 190 21.57 5.80 -9.37
N PRO A 191 22.22 4.75 -8.82
CA PRO A 191 22.57 3.55 -9.58
C PRO A 191 21.41 2.90 -10.32
N LEU A 192 20.25 2.81 -9.68
CA LEU A 192 19.04 2.24 -10.27
C LEU A 192 18.53 3.12 -11.44
N ILE A 193 18.44 4.43 -11.22
CA ILE A 193 17.98 5.40 -12.23
C ILE A 193 18.93 5.41 -13.43
N LYS A 194 20.24 5.46 -13.18
CA LYS A 194 21.26 5.43 -14.22
C LYS A 194 21.17 4.20 -15.13
N ASN A 195 20.86 3.03 -14.56
CA ASN A 195 20.65 1.81 -15.34
C ASN A 195 19.38 1.90 -16.18
N VAL A 196 18.28 2.40 -15.61
CA VAL A 196 17.00 2.60 -16.32
C VAL A 196 17.19 3.57 -17.49
N LEU A 197 17.87 4.69 -17.27
CA LEU A 197 18.14 5.70 -18.31
C LEU A 197 18.99 5.16 -19.45
N LYS A 198 20.00 4.34 -19.16
CA LYS A 198 20.78 3.67 -20.21
C LYS A 198 19.91 2.78 -21.11
N GLU A 199 18.98 2.01 -20.52
CA GLU A 199 18.08 1.16 -21.30
C GLU A 199 17.11 1.99 -22.16
N ILE A 200 16.63 3.13 -21.68
CA ILE A 200 15.75 4.04 -22.42
C ILE A 200 16.50 4.71 -23.57
N ASN A 201 17.68 5.31 -23.30
CA ASN A 201 18.48 6.04 -24.29
C ASN A 201 18.99 5.13 -25.42
N MET A 202 19.15 3.83 -25.19
CA MET A 202 19.45 2.87 -26.26
C MET A 202 18.33 2.71 -27.29
N LYS A 203 17.08 3.10 -26.94
CA LYS A 203 15.90 2.92 -27.79
C LYS A 203 15.44 4.15 -28.53
N SER A 204 15.84 5.38 -28.12
CA SER A 204 15.40 6.61 -28.76
C SER A 204 16.41 7.75 -28.59
N LYS A 205 16.65 8.48 -29.68
CA LYS A 205 17.71 9.53 -29.73
C LYS A 205 17.19 10.95 -29.45
N ASP A 206 15.86 11.20 -29.53
CA ASP A 206 15.27 12.54 -29.37
C ASP A 206 13.94 12.45 -28.60
N ILE A 207 14.01 12.36 -27.27
CA ILE A 207 12.84 12.43 -26.38
C ILE A 207 12.88 13.69 -25.52
N SER A 208 11.72 14.33 -25.32
CA SER A 208 11.61 15.42 -24.36
C SER A 208 11.85 14.92 -22.93
N GLU A 209 12.33 15.80 -22.04
CA GLU A 209 12.56 15.46 -20.62
C GLU A 209 11.28 14.91 -19.96
N GLN A 210 10.11 15.47 -20.29
CA GLN A 210 8.82 14.99 -19.77
C GLN A 210 8.52 13.53 -20.16
N ILE A 211 8.72 13.18 -21.43
CA ILE A 211 8.53 11.79 -21.90
C ILE A 211 9.56 10.88 -21.24
N LEU A 212 10.80 11.36 -21.06
CA LEU A 212 11.86 10.60 -20.39
C LEU A 212 11.49 10.26 -18.94
N VAL A 213 10.93 11.23 -18.20
CA VAL A 213 10.44 11.01 -16.81
C VAL A 213 9.35 9.95 -16.78
N HIS A 214 8.33 10.03 -17.64
CA HIS A 214 7.26 9.03 -17.68
C HIS A 214 7.77 7.62 -18.04
N GLU A 215 8.68 7.51 -19.02
CA GLU A 215 9.29 6.23 -19.37
C GLU A 215 10.15 5.67 -18.22
N MET A 216 10.87 6.54 -17.51
CA MET A 216 11.66 6.17 -16.35
C MET A 216 10.77 5.62 -15.23
N VAL A 217 9.69 6.32 -14.85
CA VAL A 217 8.76 5.89 -13.82
C VAL A 217 8.12 4.54 -14.19
N ARG A 218 7.61 4.42 -15.42
CA ARG A 218 7.05 3.16 -15.92
C ARG A 218 8.04 1.99 -15.85
N LYS A 219 9.30 2.24 -16.21
CA LYS A 219 10.36 1.24 -16.18
C LYS A 219 10.76 0.85 -14.76
N LEU A 220 10.80 1.83 -13.83
CA LEU A 220 11.05 1.60 -12.41
C LEU A 220 10.00 0.67 -11.81
N ILE A 221 8.71 0.97 -12.01
CA ILE A 221 7.62 0.10 -11.54
C ILE A 221 7.83 -1.33 -12.06
N SER A 222 8.12 -1.48 -13.36
CA SER A 222 8.34 -2.79 -13.97
C SER A 222 9.50 -3.56 -13.33
N ILE A 223 10.63 -2.88 -13.08
CA ILE A 223 11.82 -3.51 -12.48
C ILE A 223 11.53 -3.93 -11.04
N LEU A 224 10.93 -3.05 -10.23
CA LEU A 224 10.61 -3.32 -8.84
C LEU A 224 9.61 -4.48 -8.70
N VAL A 225 8.56 -4.48 -9.52
CA VAL A 225 7.57 -5.58 -9.55
C VAL A 225 8.22 -6.91 -9.95
N GLN A 226 9.08 -6.91 -10.98
CA GLN A 226 9.79 -8.12 -11.40
C GLN A 226 10.75 -8.63 -10.32
N ASP A 227 11.44 -7.74 -9.62
CA ASP A 227 12.32 -8.10 -8.51
C ASP A 227 11.56 -8.78 -7.39
N ILE A 228 10.45 -8.17 -6.94
CA ILE A 228 9.56 -8.76 -5.92
C ILE A 228 9.06 -10.15 -6.35
N ILE A 229 8.58 -10.29 -7.57
CA ILE A 229 8.07 -11.59 -8.06
C ILE A 229 9.16 -12.67 -8.05
N LYS A 230 10.35 -12.32 -8.55
CA LYS A 230 11.49 -13.25 -8.62
C LYS A 230 11.95 -13.66 -7.23
N THR A 231 12.16 -12.68 -6.35
CA THR A 231 12.65 -12.90 -4.98
C THR A 231 11.62 -13.68 -4.16
N SER A 232 10.34 -13.33 -4.25
CA SER A 232 9.28 -14.04 -3.54
C SER A 232 9.13 -15.48 -4.00
N LYS A 233 9.20 -15.77 -5.32
CA LYS A 233 9.20 -17.15 -5.84
C LYS A 233 10.37 -17.96 -5.30
N HIS A 234 11.56 -17.35 -5.26
CA HIS A 234 12.72 -17.99 -4.67
C HIS A 234 12.49 -18.30 -3.18
N ASN A 235 11.98 -17.35 -2.41
CA ASN A 235 11.72 -17.52 -0.98
C ASN A 235 10.65 -18.58 -0.71
N ILE A 236 9.54 -18.58 -1.46
CA ILE A 236 8.48 -19.59 -1.37
C ILE A 236 9.07 -20.99 -1.55
N THR A 237 9.93 -21.17 -2.56
CA THR A 237 10.58 -22.45 -2.85
C THR A 237 11.59 -22.82 -1.77
N LYS A 238 12.49 -21.89 -1.39
CA LYS A 238 13.54 -22.10 -0.40
C LYS A 238 12.99 -22.46 0.98
N LEU A 239 11.89 -21.80 1.40
CA LEU A 239 11.22 -22.00 2.68
C LEU A 239 10.18 -23.13 2.65
N ASN A 240 10.01 -23.80 1.48
CA ASN A 240 9.03 -24.87 1.27
C ASN A 240 7.61 -24.46 1.71
N ILE A 241 7.19 -23.24 1.33
CA ILE A 241 5.87 -22.70 1.64
C ILE A 241 4.83 -23.43 0.79
N LYS A 242 3.92 -24.16 1.43
CA LYS A 242 2.83 -24.91 0.77
C LYS A 242 1.44 -24.44 1.18
N LYS A 243 1.34 -23.74 2.30
CA LYS A 243 0.09 -23.28 2.89
C LYS A 243 0.31 -22.02 3.73
N VAL A 244 -0.76 -21.30 4.00
CA VAL A 244 -0.71 -19.99 4.69
C VAL A 244 -0.09 -20.09 6.09
N GLU A 245 -0.26 -21.19 6.79
CA GLU A 245 0.35 -21.41 8.12
C GLU A 245 1.89 -21.39 8.05
N ASN A 246 2.49 -21.87 6.95
CA ASN A 246 3.94 -21.79 6.77
C ASN A 246 4.41 -20.33 6.65
N VAL A 247 3.61 -19.46 5.98
CA VAL A 247 3.90 -18.03 5.88
C VAL A 247 3.81 -17.37 7.25
N ARG A 248 2.70 -17.62 7.97
CA ARG A 248 2.44 -17.02 9.29
C ARG A 248 3.49 -17.37 10.35
N LEU A 249 3.97 -18.60 10.33
CA LEU A 249 4.95 -19.10 11.31
C LEU A 249 6.40 -18.74 10.96
N ASN A 250 6.64 -18.21 9.76
CA ASN A 250 7.98 -17.82 9.37
C ASN A 250 8.49 -16.63 10.20
N THR A 251 9.79 -16.57 10.45
CA THR A 251 10.39 -15.45 11.20
C THR A 251 10.30 -14.15 10.41
N ASP A 252 10.66 -14.21 9.12
CA ASP A 252 10.74 -13.05 8.24
C ASP A 252 9.58 -13.01 7.26
N ARG A 253 9.43 -11.86 6.60
CA ARG A 253 8.52 -11.74 5.45
C ARG A 253 9.00 -12.63 4.30
N VAL A 254 8.08 -13.18 3.54
CA VAL A 254 8.35 -13.99 2.34
C VAL A 254 8.41 -13.10 1.10
N VAL A 255 7.52 -12.10 1.06
CA VAL A 255 7.44 -11.10 -0.03
C VAL A 255 8.30 -9.90 0.34
N LEU A 256 9.42 -9.73 -0.36
CA LEU A 256 10.40 -8.65 -0.13
C LEU A 256 11.27 -8.43 -1.37
N PHE A 257 11.94 -7.29 -1.43
CA PHE A 257 12.93 -6.98 -2.46
C PHE A 257 14.18 -7.86 -2.33
N SER A 258 14.93 -7.97 -3.43
CA SER A 258 16.30 -8.51 -3.37
C SER A 258 17.21 -7.58 -2.56
N ASN A 259 18.28 -8.18 -1.98
CA ASN A 259 19.32 -7.43 -1.26
C ASN A 259 20.23 -6.65 -2.23
#